data_bd212a71bf330177e7c5f15e9ca42590
#
_entry.id   bd212a71bf330177e7c5f15e9ca42590
#
_cell.length_a   1.000
_cell.length_b   1.000
_cell.length_c   1.000
_cell.angle_alpha   90.00
_cell.angle_beta   90.00
_cell.angle_gamma   90.00
#
_symmetry.space_group_name_H-M   'P 1'
#
loop_
_entity.id
_entity.type
_entity.pdbx_description
1 polymer ?
#
loop_
_entity_poly.entity_id
_entity_poly.type
_entity_poly.pdbx_seq_one_letter_code
_entity_poly.pdbx_strand_id
1 'polypeptide(L)' 'MIIEKREYHQMTSTFTYDVPEEEIINTFGSVDSFMGHYENMSDEFFDFMCDFDYDREDDLWTDRKGGYEVDWEIKDDE' A
#
# COMPACT_ATOMS: atom_id res chain seq x y z
N MET A 1 -11.13 1.85 2.80
CA MET A 1 -10.19 0.70 2.65
C MET A 1 -8.84 1.08 3.22
N ILE A 2 -8.32 0.27 4.10
CA ILE A 2 -7.01 0.52 4.71
C ILE A 2 -5.97 -0.32 3.96
N ILE A 3 -4.95 0.34 3.46
CA ILE A 3 -3.91 -0.31 2.69
C ILE A 3 -2.58 -0.03 3.35
N GLU A 4 -1.79 -1.05 3.56
CA GLU A 4 -0.51 -0.91 4.23
C GLU A 4 0.61 -1.29 3.28
N LYS A 5 1.67 -0.49 3.27
CA LYS A 5 2.89 -0.80 2.55
C LYS A 5 4.03 -0.88 3.56
N ARG A 6 4.81 -1.95 3.52
CA ARG A 6 5.99 -2.08 4.37
C ARG A 6 7.22 -2.12 3.50
N GLU A 7 8.17 -1.29 3.84
CA GLU A 7 9.46 -1.27 3.17
C GLU A 7 10.51 -1.80 4.13
N TYR A 8 11.22 -2.83 3.72
CA TYR A 8 12.26 -3.44 4.53
C TYR A 8 13.61 -3.06 3.95
N HIS A 9 14.40 -2.36 4.73
CA HIS A 9 15.75 -2.03 4.36
C HIS A 9 16.59 -2.20 5.63
N GLN A 10 17.29 -1.26 6.12
CA GLN A 10 17.94 -1.43 7.41
C GLN A 10 17.00 -1.15 8.54
N MET A 11 15.85 -0.68 8.27
CA MET A 11 14.76 -0.57 9.23
C MET A 11 13.48 -0.92 8.49
N THR A 12 12.42 -1.16 9.23
CA THR A 12 11.12 -1.43 8.64
C THR A 12 10.29 -0.15 8.69
N SER A 13 9.87 0.34 7.55
CA SER A 13 9.00 1.50 7.47
C SER A 13 7.62 1.05 7.04
N THR A 14 6.61 1.37 7.85
CA THR A 14 5.24 1.00 7.57
C THR A 14 4.45 2.24 7.19
N PHE A 15 3.82 2.20 6.04
CA PHE A 15 3.00 3.30 5.54
C PHE A 15 1.55 2.83 5.52
N THR A 16 0.67 3.55 6.19
CA THR A 16 -0.75 3.17 6.25
C THR A 16 -1.57 4.22 5.51
N TYR A 17 -2.34 3.78 4.55
CA TYR A 17 -3.18 4.64 3.73
C TYR A 17 -4.64 4.34 4.03
N ASP A 18 -5.43 5.39 4.22
CA ASP A 18 -6.88 5.26 4.36
C ASP A 18 -7.51 5.76 3.08
N VAL A 19 -7.92 4.88 2.21
CA VAL A 19 -8.38 5.20 0.87
C VAL A 19 -9.91 5.08 0.81
N PRO A 20 -10.62 6.19 0.51
CA PRO A 20 -12.08 6.09 0.42
C PRO A 20 -12.48 5.21 -0.75
N GLU A 21 -13.46 4.34 -0.49
CA GLU A 21 -13.95 3.43 -1.51
C GLU A 21 -14.49 4.16 -2.72
N GLU A 22 -15.11 5.31 -2.49
CA GLU A 22 -15.64 6.14 -3.54
C GLU A 22 -14.56 6.56 -4.53
N GLU A 23 -13.37 6.89 -4.04
CA GLU A 23 -12.24 7.24 -4.90
C GLU A 23 -11.76 6.05 -5.73
N ILE A 24 -11.81 4.88 -5.15
CA ILE A 24 -11.46 3.65 -5.85
C ILE A 24 -12.42 3.43 -7.01
N ILE A 25 -13.70 3.56 -6.75
CA ILE A 25 -14.71 3.35 -7.77
C ILE A 25 -14.61 4.41 -8.86
N ASN A 26 -14.37 5.65 -8.48
CA ASN A 26 -14.25 6.72 -9.45
C ASN A 26 -13.05 6.55 -10.38
N THR A 27 -11.97 5.98 -9.88
CA THR A 27 -10.76 5.84 -10.67
C THR A 27 -10.73 4.53 -11.46
N PHE A 28 -11.15 3.44 -10.84
CA PHE A 28 -11.01 2.11 -11.44
C PHE A 28 -12.33 1.50 -11.89
N GLY A 29 -13.45 2.12 -11.58
CA GLY A 29 -14.77 1.66 -11.96
C GLY A 29 -15.40 0.73 -10.95
N SER A 30 -14.63 -0.06 -10.22
CA SER A 30 -15.14 -0.94 -9.18
C SER A 30 -14.02 -1.36 -8.26
N VAL A 31 -14.38 -1.89 -7.11
CA VAL A 31 -13.39 -2.42 -6.17
C VAL A 31 -12.69 -3.65 -6.78
N ASP A 32 -13.42 -4.47 -7.50
CA ASP A 32 -12.84 -5.64 -8.16
C ASP A 32 -11.75 -5.24 -9.16
N SER A 33 -11.99 -4.20 -9.92
CA SER A 33 -11.00 -3.70 -10.86
C SER A 33 -9.74 -3.20 -10.13
N PHE A 34 -9.96 -2.49 -9.04
CA PHE A 34 -8.85 -2.01 -8.20
C PHE A 34 -8.04 -3.19 -7.68
N MET A 35 -8.71 -4.24 -7.21
CA MET A 35 -8.02 -5.41 -6.68
C MET A 35 -7.16 -6.09 -7.74
N GLY A 36 -7.62 -6.11 -8.97
CA GLY A 36 -6.82 -6.61 -10.08
C GLY A 36 -5.55 -5.81 -10.29
N HIS A 37 -5.67 -4.49 -10.26
CA HIS A 37 -4.51 -3.61 -10.37
C HIS A 37 -3.55 -3.78 -9.20
N TYR A 38 -4.09 -3.95 -8.01
CA TYR A 38 -3.30 -4.18 -6.80
C TYR A 38 -2.51 -5.49 -6.93
N GLU A 39 -3.17 -6.56 -7.34
CA GLU A 39 -2.52 -7.86 -7.45
C GLU A 39 -1.42 -7.86 -8.50
N ASN A 40 -1.59 -7.09 -9.54
CA ASN A 40 -0.60 -7.00 -10.61
C ASN A 40 0.43 -5.90 -10.38
N MET A 41 0.29 -5.11 -9.34
CA MET A 41 1.17 -3.98 -9.05
C MET A 41 1.32 -3.08 -10.26
N SER A 42 0.18 -2.71 -10.84
CA SER A 42 0.20 -1.92 -12.08
C SER A 42 0.65 -0.49 -11.82
N ASP A 43 1.08 0.19 -12.86
CA ASP A 43 1.47 1.60 -12.74
C ASP A 43 0.27 2.45 -12.31
N GLU A 44 -0.91 2.10 -12.77
CA GLU A 44 -2.13 2.82 -12.39
C GLU A 44 -2.39 2.72 -10.88
N PHE A 45 -2.11 1.55 -10.29
CA PHE A 45 -2.24 1.38 -8.86
C PHE A 45 -1.25 2.29 -8.11
N PHE A 46 0.00 2.32 -8.54
CA PHE A 46 1.00 3.15 -7.89
C PHE A 46 0.68 4.64 -8.03
N ASP A 47 0.26 5.06 -9.21
CA ASP A 47 -0.12 6.45 -9.45
C ASP A 47 -1.29 6.86 -8.57
N PHE A 48 -2.27 5.99 -8.44
CA PHE A 48 -3.43 6.25 -7.62
C PHE A 48 -3.02 6.42 -6.15
N MET A 49 -2.17 5.52 -5.65
CA MET A 49 -1.75 5.57 -4.25
C MET A 49 -0.92 6.81 -3.93
N CYS A 50 -0.22 7.36 -4.90
CA CYS A 50 0.57 8.57 -4.68
C CYS A 50 -0.26 9.80 -4.36
N ASP A 51 -1.56 9.78 -4.65
CA ASP A 51 -2.43 10.92 -4.40
C ASP A 51 -2.97 10.96 -2.98
N PHE A 52 -2.69 9.97 -2.17
CA PHE A 52 -3.24 9.90 -0.82
C PHE A 52 -2.18 10.10 0.24
N ASP A 53 -2.58 10.70 1.34
CA ASP A 53 -1.71 10.85 2.49
C ASP A 53 -1.59 9.53 3.22
N TYR A 54 -0.56 9.40 4.01
CA TYR A 54 -0.33 8.18 4.76
C TYR A 54 0.28 8.49 6.11
N ASP A 55 0.09 7.55 7.05
CA ASP A 55 0.79 7.57 8.31
C ASP A 55 2.02 6.68 8.16
N ARG A 56 3.13 7.12 8.71
CA ARG A 56 4.37 6.38 8.61
C ARG A 56 4.93 6.05 9.98
N GLU A 57 5.31 4.79 10.17
CA GLU A 57 5.98 4.35 11.38
C GLU A 57 7.26 3.64 11.00
N ASP A 58 8.34 3.95 11.67
CA ASP A 58 9.63 3.34 11.41
C ASP A 58 10.08 2.54 12.62
N ASP A 59 10.43 1.28 12.42
CA ASP A 59 11.05 0.46 13.44
C ASP A 59 12.53 0.40 13.16
N LEU A 60 13.31 0.71 14.15
CA LEU A 60 14.72 0.92 13.94
C LEU A 60 15.51 -0.34 13.73
N TRP A 61 14.95 -1.48 13.97
CA TRP A 61 15.69 -2.72 13.85
C TRP A 61 15.01 -3.71 12.96
N THR A 62 15.78 -4.46 12.23
CA THR A 62 15.27 -5.51 11.41
C THR A 62 16.29 -6.63 11.35
N ASP A 63 15.82 -7.87 11.25
CA ASP A 63 16.63 -9.00 11.07
C ASP A 63 17.09 -9.17 9.68
N ARG A 64 16.62 -8.44 8.73
CA ARG A 64 16.94 -8.67 7.34
C ARG A 64 18.36 -8.26 7.04
N LYS A 65 19.05 -9.08 6.29
CA LYS A 65 20.40 -8.81 5.96
C LYS A 65 20.47 -8.40 4.51
N GLY A 66 20.72 -7.17 4.26
CA GLY A 66 20.87 -6.65 2.91
C GLY A 66 19.56 -6.64 2.17
N GLY A 67 19.55 -6.10 1.03
CA GLY A 67 18.39 -6.09 0.18
C GLY A 67 17.36 -5.06 0.55
N TYR A 68 16.47 -4.83 -0.34
CA TYR A 68 15.34 -3.91 -0.16
C TYR A 68 14.12 -4.67 -0.64
N GLU A 69 13.09 -4.66 0.16
CA GLU A 69 11.89 -5.41 -0.16
C GLU A 69 10.67 -4.61 0.21
N VAL A 70 9.61 -4.71 -0.57
CA VAL A 70 8.37 -3.98 -0.31
C VAL A 70 7.22 -4.96 -0.32
N ASP A 71 6.41 -4.93 0.73
CA ASP A 71 5.20 -5.73 0.82
C ASP A 71 3.98 -4.83 0.92
N TRP A 72 2.93 -5.20 0.26
CA TRP A 72 1.65 -4.49 0.33
C TRP A 72 0.59 -5.42 0.92
N GLU A 73 -0.31 -4.84 1.69
CA GLU A 73 -1.39 -5.63 2.29
C GLU A 73 -2.64 -4.78 2.43
N ILE A 74 -3.80 -5.36 2.21
CA ILE A 74 -5.06 -4.68 2.44
C ILE A 74 -5.57 -5.14 3.79
N LYS A 75 -5.84 -4.16 4.65
CA LYS A 75 -6.18 -4.41 6.05
C LYS A 75 -7.58 -4.03 6.35
N ASP A 76 -8.51 -4.40 5.54
CA ASP A 76 -9.92 -4.09 5.81
C ASP A 76 -10.38 -4.92 6.95
N ASP A 77 -11.10 -4.31 7.84
CA ASP A 77 -11.55 -4.93 8.99
C ASP A 77 -12.89 -5.35 8.95
N GLU A 78 -13.49 -5.61 7.98
CA GLU A 78 -14.87 -5.91 7.98
C GLU A 78 -15.25 -7.23 8.31
#